data_5fdd76f2f38e0bccae744695060ede85
#
_entry.id   5fdd76f2f38e0bccae744695060ede85
#
_cell.length_a   1.000
_cell.length_b   1.000
_cell.length_c   1.000
_cell.angle_alpha   90.00
_cell.angle_beta   90.00
_cell.angle_gamma   90.00
#
_symmetry.space_group_name_H-M   'P 1'
#
loop_
_entity.id
_entity.type
_entity.pdbx_description
1 polymer ?
#
loop_
_entity_poly.entity_id
_entity_poly.type
_entity_poly.pdbx_seq_one_letter_code
_entity_poly.pdbx_strand_id
1 'polypeptide(L)'
;MAIRKLKPLDNLSQVDKIELSLFDYFKNEHFVPGDAIPKEMDLAKALGVSRTAIREALSRFKMLGMIESRKNRGMIITRPDFLLNMERILDPQLLDGNTMKEIFELRLVIEMGIGDILFLKKTESNLAKLEEIVFREENTTNTIDRIKIDVEFHAMLYTISDNKTIQRFQKMLLPVFDYVDSGLKEKIFKGQKVTNEYISHRVLLETLKNGTHQEFRDKMFSHLKSYFHKI
;
A
#
# COMPACT_ATOMS: atom_id res chain seq x y z
N MET A 1 45.05 -11.51 13.72
CA MET A 1 44.15 -12.30 12.89
C MET A 1 42.97 -12.93 13.63
N ALA A 2 42.67 -12.54 14.86
CA ALA A 2 41.65 -13.19 15.70
C ALA A 2 40.35 -12.39 15.89
N ILE A 3 40.26 -11.13 15.47
CA ILE A 3 39.10 -10.25 15.75
C ILE A 3 37.93 -10.45 14.79
N ARG A 4 38.12 -11.11 13.65
CA ARG A 4 37.01 -11.36 12.65
C ARG A 4 35.96 -12.38 13.09
N LYS A 5 36.11 -13.06 14.21
CA LYS A 5 35.15 -14.08 14.72
C LYS A 5 34.30 -13.62 15.90
N LEU A 6 34.53 -12.43 16.42
CA LEU A 6 33.67 -11.89 17.47
C LEU A 6 32.51 -11.15 16.83
N LYS A 7 31.33 -11.78 16.80
CA LYS A 7 30.10 -11.04 16.61
C LYS A 7 29.91 -10.19 17.87
N PRO A 8 29.66 -8.86 17.75
CA PRO A 8 29.28 -8.06 18.90
C PRO A 8 28.06 -8.73 19.54
N LEU A 9 28.13 -9.03 20.83
CA LEU A 9 27.10 -9.72 21.58
C LEU A 9 25.83 -8.91 21.72
N ASP A 10 25.84 -7.62 21.30
CA ASP A 10 24.69 -6.73 21.45
C ASP A 10 24.82 -5.51 20.53
N ASN A 11 24.29 -5.61 19.33
CA ASN A 11 24.23 -4.48 18.38
C ASN A 11 23.04 -3.54 18.65
N LEU A 12 22.24 -3.83 19.70
CA LEU A 12 21.08 -3.02 20.05
C LEU A 12 21.49 -1.87 20.97
N SER A 13 21.08 -0.65 20.61
CA SER A 13 21.20 0.50 21.50
C SER A 13 20.40 0.29 22.79
N GLN A 14 20.70 1.07 23.83
CA GLN A 14 19.89 1.03 25.06
C GLN A 14 18.42 1.33 24.78
N VAL A 15 18.13 2.24 23.85
CA VAL A 15 16.77 2.60 23.45
C VAL A 15 16.07 1.44 22.76
N ASP A 16 16.76 0.70 21.89
CA ASP A 16 16.20 -0.47 21.22
C ASP A 16 15.83 -1.58 22.20
N LYS A 17 16.66 -1.79 23.23
CA LYS A 17 16.37 -2.75 24.32
C LYS A 17 15.16 -2.34 25.13
N ILE A 18 15.02 -1.04 25.43
CA ILE A 18 13.86 -0.48 26.12
C ILE A 18 12.59 -0.67 25.26
N GLU A 19 12.69 -0.38 23.97
CA GLU A 19 11.57 -0.53 23.03
C GLU A 19 11.08 -1.98 22.99
N LEU A 20 11.97 -2.96 22.86
CA LEU A 20 11.60 -4.37 22.91
C LEU A 20 10.97 -4.76 24.25
N SER A 21 11.54 -4.32 25.38
CA SER A 21 11.00 -4.61 26.70
C SER A 21 9.61 -4.01 26.91
N LEU A 22 9.38 -2.79 26.42
CA LEU A 22 8.05 -2.16 26.49
C LEU A 22 7.05 -2.84 25.57
N PHE A 23 7.47 -3.27 24.38
CA PHE A 23 6.61 -4.01 23.44
C PHE A 23 6.15 -5.33 24.06
N ASP A 24 7.10 -6.10 24.63
CA ASP A 24 6.80 -7.36 25.33
C ASP A 24 5.91 -7.12 26.55
N TYR A 25 6.14 -6.06 27.30
CA TYR A 25 5.30 -5.68 28.44
C TYR A 25 3.87 -5.41 28.01
N PHE A 26 3.65 -4.56 26.99
CA PHE A 26 2.30 -4.26 26.50
C PHE A 26 1.58 -5.50 25.98
N LYS A 27 2.31 -6.40 25.33
CA LYS A 27 1.75 -7.66 24.83
C LYS A 27 1.40 -8.63 25.94
N ASN A 28 2.28 -8.83 26.92
CA ASN A 28 2.13 -9.82 27.98
C ASN A 28 1.05 -9.40 29.00
N GLU A 29 0.94 -8.10 29.28
CA GLU A 29 -0.11 -7.54 30.12
C GLU A 29 -1.44 -7.32 29.38
N HIS A 30 -1.53 -7.79 28.11
CA HIS A 30 -2.75 -7.76 27.31
C HIS A 30 -3.37 -6.37 27.14
N PHE A 31 -2.53 -5.32 27.02
CA PHE A 31 -3.02 -3.98 26.76
C PHE A 31 -3.84 -3.93 25.45
N VAL A 32 -5.00 -3.28 25.52
CA VAL A 32 -5.89 -3.07 24.37
C VAL A 32 -6.00 -1.58 24.02
N PRO A 33 -6.39 -1.24 22.79
CA PRO A 33 -6.57 0.15 22.38
C PRO A 33 -7.52 0.91 23.33
N GLY A 34 -7.03 2.03 23.85
CA GLY A 34 -7.71 2.85 24.86
C GLY A 34 -7.15 2.72 26.27
N ASP A 35 -6.36 1.70 26.54
CA ASP A 35 -5.71 1.51 27.84
C ASP A 35 -4.63 2.54 28.07
N ALA A 36 -4.58 3.09 29.30
CA ALA A 36 -3.53 4.00 29.70
C ALA A 36 -2.26 3.21 30.06
N ILE A 37 -1.13 3.61 29.50
CA ILE A 37 0.17 3.03 29.86
C ILE A 37 0.72 3.72 31.13
N PRO A 38 1.62 3.05 31.87
CA PRO A 38 2.27 3.66 33.03
C PRO A 38 3.03 4.94 32.66
N LYS A 39 3.20 5.82 33.65
CA LYS A 39 3.93 7.08 33.44
C LYS A 39 5.42 6.84 33.14
N GLU A 40 6.03 7.75 32.39
CA GLU A 40 7.48 7.71 32.05
C GLU A 40 8.36 7.44 33.27
N MET A 41 8.03 8.04 34.42
CA MET A 41 8.79 7.86 35.68
C MET A 41 8.70 6.43 36.22
N ASP A 42 7.51 5.84 36.13
CA ASP A 42 7.28 4.49 36.66
C ASP A 42 7.98 3.44 35.78
N LEU A 43 7.90 3.63 34.45
CA LEU A 43 8.62 2.80 33.48
C LEU A 43 10.16 2.92 33.64
N ALA A 44 10.67 4.15 33.83
CA ALA A 44 12.09 4.39 34.03
C ALA A 44 12.61 3.69 35.31
N LYS A 45 11.83 3.77 36.40
CA LYS A 45 12.14 3.09 37.65
C LYS A 45 12.10 1.57 37.51
N ALA A 46 11.07 1.04 36.84
CA ALA A 46 10.89 -0.41 36.66
C ALA A 46 12.01 -1.02 35.80
N LEU A 47 12.48 -0.32 34.76
CA LEU A 47 13.56 -0.79 33.86
C LEU A 47 14.96 -0.37 34.30
N GLY A 48 15.10 0.43 35.37
CA GLY A 48 16.42 0.89 35.85
C GLY A 48 17.14 1.80 34.87
N VAL A 49 16.42 2.61 34.08
CA VAL A 49 16.98 3.47 33.03
C VAL A 49 16.57 4.94 33.21
N SER A 50 17.17 5.83 32.42
CA SER A 50 16.84 7.26 32.48
C SER A 50 15.46 7.55 31.89
N ARG A 51 14.78 8.59 32.40
CA ARG A 51 13.53 9.09 31.83
C ARG A 51 13.68 9.52 30.37
N THR A 52 14.83 10.06 30.02
CA THR A 52 15.14 10.47 28.63
C THR A 52 15.11 9.27 27.69
N ALA A 53 15.74 8.15 28.07
CA ALA A 53 15.73 6.92 27.28
C ALA A 53 14.32 6.33 27.13
N ILE A 54 13.51 6.35 28.19
CA ILE A 54 12.10 5.96 28.11
C ILE A 54 11.31 6.86 27.16
N ARG A 55 11.50 8.18 27.25
CA ARG A 55 10.81 9.14 26.39
C ARG A 55 11.17 8.93 24.91
N GLU A 56 12.41 8.62 24.64
CA GLU A 56 12.88 8.33 23.28
C GLU A 56 12.23 7.04 22.75
N ALA A 57 12.22 5.95 23.51
CA ALA A 57 11.54 4.72 23.14
C ALA A 57 10.03 4.94 22.93
N LEU A 58 9.34 5.64 23.84
CA LEU A 58 7.94 5.96 23.69
C LEU A 58 7.66 6.90 22.50
N SER A 59 8.60 7.77 22.12
CA SER A 59 8.49 8.58 20.90
C SER A 59 8.45 7.72 19.65
N ARG A 60 9.20 6.63 19.59
CA ARG A 60 9.15 5.68 18.47
C ARG A 60 7.78 4.99 18.39
N PHE A 61 7.23 4.54 19.52
CA PHE A 61 5.85 3.99 19.56
C PHE A 61 4.81 5.01 19.09
N LYS A 62 4.96 6.29 19.44
CA LYS A 62 4.10 7.35 18.93
C LYS A 62 4.21 7.53 17.43
N MET A 63 5.43 7.52 16.91
CA MET A 63 5.70 7.63 15.47
C MET A 63 5.04 6.50 14.69
N LEU A 64 5.05 5.29 15.24
CA LEU A 64 4.39 4.11 14.68
C LEU A 64 2.86 4.12 14.88
N GLY A 65 2.31 5.09 15.62
CA GLY A 65 0.89 5.14 15.93
C GLY A 65 0.42 4.04 16.89
N MET A 66 1.33 3.45 17.66
CA MET A 66 1.01 2.42 18.66
C MET A 66 0.53 3.00 19.99
N ILE A 67 0.96 4.23 20.29
CA ILE A 67 0.50 5.01 21.44
C ILE A 67 0.22 6.44 21.04
N GLU A 68 -0.65 7.13 21.78
CA GLU A 68 -0.88 8.56 21.62
C GLU A 68 -1.03 9.26 22.99
N SER A 69 -0.81 10.57 23.01
CA SER A 69 -1.07 11.39 24.21
C SER A 69 -2.48 11.91 24.20
N ARG A 70 -3.23 11.64 25.27
CA ARG A 70 -4.59 12.16 25.48
C ARG A 70 -4.63 13.11 26.66
N LYS A 71 -5.31 14.25 26.47
CA LYS A 71 -5.54 15.22 27.56
C LYS A 71 -6.22 14.51 28.74
N ASN A 72 -5.70 14.71 29.95
CA ASN A 72 -6.19 14.15 31.22
C ASN A 72 -6.10 12.61 31.36
N ARG A 73 -5.62 11.87 30.34
CA ARG A 73 -5.49 10.40 30.38
C ARG A 73 -4.05 9.91 30.25
N GLY A 74 -3.12 10.82 29.97
CA GLY A 74 -1.72 10.44 29.72
C GLY A 74 -1.52 9.83 28.34
N MET A 75 -0.62 8.86 28.25
CA MET A 75 -0.40 8.08 27.02
C MET A 75 -1.27 6.83 27.06
N ILE A 76 -1.91 6.54 25.95
CA ILE A 76 -2.79 5.38 25.77
C ILE A 76 -2.34 4.55 24.57
N ILE A 77 -2.62 3.24 24.63
CA ILE A 77 -2.47 2.33 23.47
C ILE A 77 -3.48 2.71 22.39
N THR A 78 -3.04 2.66 21.13
CA THR A 78 -3.88 2.87 19.96
C THR A 78 -3.81 1.67 19.02
N ARG A 79 -4.66 1.65 18.00
CA ARG A 79 -4.52 0.70 16.90
C ARG A 79 -3.58 1.31 15.87
N PRO A 80 -2.37 0.76 15.70
CA PRO A 80 -1.47 1.29 14.68
C PRO A 80 -2.08 1.11 13.30
N ASP A 81 -2.02 2.17 12.53
CA ASP A 81 -2.34 2.11 11.12
C ASP A 81 -1.07 1.72 10.35
N PHE A 82 -0.97 0.45 9.97
CA PHE A 82 0.24 -0.08 9.34
C PHE A 82 0.56 0.56 7.98
N LEU A 83 -0.44 1.10 7.27
CA LEU A 83 -0.25 1.80 6.01
C LEU A 83 0.22 3.25 6.18
N LEU A 84 -0.11 3.89 7.31
CA LEU A 84 0.20 5.31 7.53
C LEU A 84 1.70 5.62 7.45
N ASN A 85 2.54 4.72 7.97
CA ASN A 85 3.98 4.91 7.94
C ASN A 85 4.57 4.66 6.54
N MET A 86 3.97 3.75 5.77
CA MET A 86 4.34 3.52 4.39
C MET A 86 3.97 4.71 3.49
N GLU A 87 2.81 5.31 3.69
CA GLU A 87 2.37 6.51 2.93
C GLU A 87 3.40 7.65 2.99
N ARG A 88 4.13 7.78 4.11
CA ARG A 88 5.10 8.86 4.31
C ARG A 88 6.41 8.69 3.55
N ILE A 89 6.76 7.46 3.19
CA ILE A 89 8.03 7.13 2.52
C ILE A 89 7.85 6.77 1.04
N LEU A 90 6.60 6.61 0.58
CA LEU A 90 6.28 6.29 -0.81
C LEU A 90 6.16 7.56 -1.68
N ASP A 91 7.17 8.41 -1.59
CA ASP A 91 7.32 9.57 -2.47
C ASP A 91 8.21 9.17 -3.65
N PRO A 92 7.74 9.25 -4.92
CA PRO A 92 8.53 8.93 -6.10
C PRO A 92 9.86 9.68 -6.19
N GLN A 93 9.98 10.86 -5.56
CA GLN A 93 11.23 11.63 -5.51
C GLN A 93 12.26 11.06 -4.55
N LEU A 94 11.84 10.23 -3.59
CA LEU A 94 12.71 9.58 -2.60
C LEU A 94 13.06 8.14 -2.98
N LEU A 95 12.36 7.55 -3.96
CA LEU A 95 12.54 6.18 -4.41
C LEU A 95 13.50 6.12 -5.60
N ASP A 96 14.37 5.12 -5.61
CA ASP A 96 15.16 4.82 -6.79
C ASP A 96 14.31 4.10 -7.86
N GLY A 97 14.81 4.12 -9.11
CA GLY A 97 14.09 3.56 -10.25
C GLY A 97 13.80 2.05 -10.14
N ASN A 98 14.65 1.29 -9.43
CA ASN A 98 14.44 -0.14 -9.23
C ASN A 98 13.30 -0.39 -8.24
N THR A 99 13.29 0.33 -7.12
CA THR A 99 12.21 0.26 -6.13
C THR A 99 10.86 0.66 -6.73
N MET A 100 10.82 1.72 -7.56
CA MET A 100 9.59 2.12 -8.27
C MET A 100 9.09 1.02 -9.21
N LYS A 101 9.99 0.36 -9.91
CA LYS A 101 9.69 -0.77 -10.78
C LYS A 101 9.08 -1.94 -9.99
N GLU A 102 9.69 -2.35 -8.88
CA GLU A 102 9.20 -3.43 -8.02
C GLU A 102 7.82 -3.11 -7.44
N ILE A 103 7.57 -1.84 -7.06
CA ILE A 103 6.25 -1.39 -6.62
C ILE A 103 5.22 -1.46 -7.75
N PHE A 104 5.64 -1.15 -8.98
CA PHE A 104 4.76 -1.28 -10.13
C PHE A 104 4.43 -2.74 -10.44
N GLU A 105 5.42 -3.65 -10.36
CA GLU A 105 5.19 -5.10 -10.48
C GLU A 105 4.18 -5.60 -9.42
N LEU A 106 4.27 -5.10 -8.18
CA LEU A 106 3.31 -5.44 -7.13
C LEU A 106 1.87 -5.01 -7.49
N ARG A 107 1.68 -3.84 -8.13
CA ARG A 107 0.38 -3.45 -8.69
C ARG A 107 -0.16 -4.52 -9.62
N LEU A 108 0.64 -4.96 -10.60
CA LEU A 108 0.22 -5.93 -11.60
C LEU A 108 -0.22 -7.25 -10.93
N VAL A 109 0.52 -7.71 -9.92
CA VAL A 109 0.17 -8.92 -9.15
C VAL A 109 -1.17 -8.75 -8.42
N ILE A 110 -1.41 -7.60 -7.81
CA ILE A 110 -2.66 -7.33 -7.08
C ILE A 110 -3.83 -7.26 -8.07
N GLU A 111 -3.69 -6.57 -9.19
CA GLU A 111 -4.75 -6.42 -10.19
C GLU A 111 -5.12 -7.75 -10.84
N MET A 112 -4.16 -8.64 -11.05
CA MET A 112 -4.44 -10.00 -11.48
C MET A 112 -5.16 -10.83 -10.42
N GLY A 113 -4.77 -10.67 -9.14
CA GLY A 113 -5.32 -11.43 -8.03
C GLY A 113 -6.72 -10.99 -7.58
N ILE A 114 -7.14 -9.76 -7.91
CA ILE A 114 -8.41 -9.21 -7.46
C ILE A 114 -9.62 -9.82 -8.19
N GLY A 115 -9.41 -10.43 -9.36
CA GLY A 115 -10.48 -10.91 -10.25
C GLY A 115 -11.53 -11.74 -9.53
N ASP A 116 -11.13 -12.76 -8.77
CA ASP A 116 -12.08 -13.64 -8.06
C ASP A 116 -12.96 -12.87 -7.06
N ILE A 117 -12.38 -11.86 -6.38
CA ILE A 117 -13.10 -11.01 -5.43
C ILE A 117 -14.15 -10.15 -6.16
N LEU A 118 -13.81 -9.66 -7.36
CA LEU A 118 -14.73 -8.86 -8.17
C LEU A 118 -15.99 -9.64 -8.52
N PHE A 119 -15.86 -10.90 -8.93
CA PHE A 119 -17.02 -11.75 -9.26
C PHE A 119 -17.90 -12.05 -8.05
N LEU A 120 -17.34 -12.10 -6.86
CA LEU A 120 -18.10 -12.29 -5.61
C LEU A 120 -18.83 -11.03 -5.15
N LYS A 121 -18.28 -9.84 -5.47
CA LYS A 121 -18.73 -8.57 -4.87
C LYS A 121 -19.29 -7.55 -5.86
N LYS A 122 -19.23 -7.80 -7.17
CA LYS A 122 -19.82 -6.91 -8.18
C LYS A 122 -21.31 -6.72 -7.93
N THR A 123 -21.77 -5.49 -8.09
CA THR A 123 -23.19 -5.11 -8.04
C THR A 123 -23.55 -4.36 -9.32
N GLU A 124 -24.83 -4.34 -9.67
CA GLU A 124 -25.31 -3.56 -10.83
C GLU A 124 -24.90 -2.08 -10.75
N SER A 125 -24.94 -1.49 -9.55
CA SER A 125 -24.51 -0.11 -9.34
C SER A 125 -23.00 0.08 -9.63
N ASN A 126 -22.18 -0.89 -9.27
CA ASN A 126 -20.73 -0.84 -9.53
C ASN A 126 -20.44 -1.02 -11.02
N LEU A 127 -21.16 -1.93 -11.68
CA LEU A 127 -21.04 -2.17 -13.11
C LEU A 127 -21.49 -0.94 -13.93
N ALA A 128 -22.55 -0.24 -13.49
CA ALA A 128 -22.98 1.01 -14.11
C ALA A 128 -21.93 2.12 -14.00
N LYS A 129 -21.24 2.24 -12.87
CA LYS A 129 -20.12 3.19 -12.72
C LYS A 129 -18.94 2.85 -13.63
N LEU A 130 -18.58 1.57 -13.73
CA LEU A 130 -17.54 1.15 -14.67
C LEU A 130 -17.95 1.43 -16.13
N GLU A 131 -19.23 1.24 -16.48
CA GLU A 131 -19.75 1.58 -17.80
C GLU A 131 -19.59 3.06 -18.13
N GLU A 132 -19.87 3.95 -17.17
CA GLU A 132 -19.68 5.40 -17.33
C GLU A 132 -18.20 5.75 -17.55
N ILE A 133 -17.30 5.12 -16.80
CA ILE A 133 -15.85 5.33 -16.94
C ILE A 133 -15.38 4.90 -18.33
N VAL A 134 -15.76 3.70 -18.76
CA VAL A 134 -15.40 3.15 -20.08
C VAL A 134 -15.99 4.00 -21.21
N PHE A 135 -17.25 4.45 -21.08
CA PHE A 135 -17.86 5.34 -22.06
C PHE A 135 -17.09 6.67 -22.21
N ARG A 136 -16.62 7.26 -21.10
CA ARG A 136 -15.78 8.46 -21.16
C ARG A 136 -14.44 8.20 -21.83
N GLU A 137 -13.82 7.03 -21.58
CA GLU A 137 -12.57 6.63 -22.23
C GLU A 137 -12.72 6.53 -23.75
N GLU A 138 -13.79 5.89 -24.22
CA GLU A 138 -14.08 5.69 -25.65
C GLU A 138 -14.34 7.00 -26.38
N ASN A 139 -14.89 8.01 -25.70
CA ASN A 139 -15.25 9.30 -26.26
C ASN A 139 -14.21 10.40 -26.03
N THR A 140 -13.08 10.12 -25.39
CA THR A 140 -12.01 11.10 -25.23
C THR A 140 -10.87 10.89 -26.23
N THR A 141 -10.42 11.99 -26.82
CA THR A 141 -9.23 12.02 -27.71
C THR A 141 -7.99 12.58 -27.00
N ASN A 142 -8.18 13.21 -25.85
CA ASN A 142 -7.10 13.82 -25.08
C ASN A 142 -6.29 12.75 -24.34
N THR A 143 -5.00 12.67 -24.60
CA THR A 143 -4.09 11.68 -23.99
C THR A 143 -4.02 11.81 -22.46
N ILE A 144 -4.02 13.04 -21.92
CA ILE A 144 -3.95 13.28 -20.46
C ILE A 144 -5.23 12.77 -19.78
N ASP A 145 -6.38 13.04 -20.40
CA ASP A 145 -7.66 12.60 -19.84
C ASP A 145 -7.80 11.07 -19.94
N ARG A 146 -7.29 10.45 -21.02
CA ARG A 146 -7.22 8.98 -21.11
C ARG A 146 -6.42 8.35 -19.97
N ILE A 147 -5.27 8.93 -19.61
CA ILE A 147 -4.47 8.46 -18.49
C ILE A 147 -5.25 8.52 -17.18
N LYS A 148 -5.95 9.63 -16.93
CA LYS A 148 -6.78 9.80 -15.73
C LYS A 148 -7.92 8.78 -15.67
N ILE A 149 -8.57 8.54 -16.81
CA ILE A 149 -9.68 7.58 -16.91
C ILE A 149 -9.18 6.15 -16.72
N ASP A 150 -8.00 5.80 -17.24
CA ASP A 150 -7.34 4.51 -17.01
C ASP A 150 -7.10 4.27 -15.51
N VAL A 151 -6.53 5.26 -14.81
CA VAL A 151 -6.36 5.20 -13.34
C VAL A 151 -7.71 5.04 -12.62
N GLU A 152 -8.74 5.76 -13.07
CA GLU A 152 -10.08 5.69 -12.50
C GLU A 152 -10.74 4.33 -12.70
N PHE A 153 -10.57 3.71 -13.87
CA PHE A 153 -11.07 2.36 -14.15
C PHE A 153 -10.46 1.35 -13.18
N HIS A 154 -9.15 1.31 -13.08
CA HIS A 154 -8.45 0.41 -12.17
C HIS A 154 -8.81 0.69 -10.69
N ALA A 155 -8.90 1.97 -10.28
CA ALA A 155 -9.32 2.33 -8.93
C ALA A 155 -10.76 1.86 -8.61
N MET A 156 -11.65 1.83 -9.61
CA MET A 156 -13.01 1.31 -9.43
C MET A 156 -13.01 -0.20 -9.21
N LEU A 157 -12.12 -0.98 -9.84
CA LEU A 157 -11.97 -2.41 -9.56
C LEU A 157 -11.60 -2.65 -8.09
N TYR A 158 -10.65 -1.89 -7.54
CA TYR A 158 -10.32 -1.96 -6.11
C TYR A 158 -11.50 -1.58 -5.22
N THR A 159 -12.33 -0.63 -5.66
CA THR A 159 -13.55 -0.23 -4.94
C THR A 159 -14.57 -1.37 -4.88
N ILE A 160 -14.78 -2.09 -5.98
CA ILE A 160 -15.68 -3.25 -6.06
C ILE A 160 -15.22 -4.37 -5.10
N SER A 161 -13.92 -4.52 -4.87
CA SER A 161 -13.41 -5.53 -3.93
C SER A 161 -13.96 -5.37 -2.51
N ASP A 162 -14.47 -4.18 -2.16
CA ASP A 162 -14.93 -3.78 -0.82
C ASP A 162 -13.91 -4.15 0.30
N ASN A 163 -12.64 -4.19 -0.06
CA ASN A 163 -11.54 -4.37 0.88
C ASN A 163 -10.83 -3.03 1.11
N LYS A 164 -11.16 -2.40 2.23
CA LYS A 164 -10.64 -1.05 2.57
C LYS A 164 -9.11 -1.00 2.64
N THR A 165 -8.46 -2.10 3.03
CA THR A 165 -7.00 -2.19 3.08
C THR A 165 -6.41 -2.19 1.67
N ILE A 166 -6.96 -2.99 0.76
CA ILE A 166 -6.52 -3.01 -0.65
C ILE A 166 -6.76 -1.64 -1.31
N GLN A 167 -7.94 -1.04 -1.10
CA GLN A 167 -8.26 0.30 -1.64
C GLN A 167 -7.27 1.36 -1.14
N ARG A 168 -6.95 1.32 0.15
CA ARG A 168 -6.01 2.27 0.73
C ARG A 168 -4.58 2.03 0.25
N PHE A 169 -4.19 0.77 0.15
CA PHE A 169 -2.89 0.39 -0.40
C PHE A 169 -2.73 0.87 -1.85
N GLN A 170 -3.74 0.67 -2.69
CA GLN A 170 -3.76 1.18 -4.06
C GLN A 170 -3.60 2.72 -4.10
N LYS A 171 -4.39 3.46 -3.30
CA LYS A 171 -4.28 4.93 -3.23
C LYS A 171 -2.89 5.40 -2.81
N MET A 172 -2.27 4.70 -1.89
CA MET A 172 -0.91 4.99 -1.42
C MET A 172 0.14 4.80 -2.54
N LEU A 173 -0.08 3.84 -3.44
CA LEU A 173 0.83 3.56 -4.55
C LEU A 173 0.57 4.41 -5.80
N LEU A 174 -0.58 5.11 -5.89
CA LEU A 174 -0.94 5.92 -7.06
C LEU A 174 0.17 6.90 -7.50
N PRO A 175 0.84 7.65 -6.63
CA PRO A 175 1.90 8.56 -7.05
C PRO A 175 3.06 7.86 -7.78
N VAL A 176 3.39 6.63 -7.35
CA VAL A 176 4.43 5.81 -8.00
C VAL A 176 3.92 5.31 -9.35
N PHE A 177 2.66 4.89 -9.43
CA PHE A 177 2.04 4.43 -10.68
C PHE A 177 1.97 5.55 -11.70
N ASP A 178 1.52 6.74 -11.31
CA ASP A 178 1.45 7.91 -12.17
C ASP A 178 2.82 8.31 -12.69
N TYR A 179 3.85 8.23 -11.86
CA TYR A 179 5.23 8.52 -12.25
C TYR A 179 5.76 7.51 -13.27
N VAL A 180 5.59 6.21 -13.02
CA VAL A 180 6.04 5.14 -13.91
C VAL A 180 5.21 5.15 -15.20
N ASP A 181 3.89 5.28 -15.12
CA ASP A 181 2.98 5.32 -16.25
C ASP A 181 3.24 6.52 -17.18
N SER A 182 3.49 7.71 -16.63
CA SER A 182 3.81 8.88 -17.44
C SER A 182 5.10 8.69 -18.23
N GLY A 183 6.13 8.12 -17.62
CA GLY A 183 7.40 7.80 -18.27
C GLY A 183 7.29 6.66 -19.30
N LEU A 184 6.48 5.65 -19.02
CA LEU A 184 6.25 4.51 -19.91
C LEU A 184 5.32 4.90 -21.07
N LYS A 185 4.22 5.60 -20.80
CA LYS A 185 3.26 6.02 -21.83
C LYS A 185 3.89 6.96 -22.84
N GLU A 186 4.74 7.88 -22.41
CA GLU A 186 5.48 8.73 -23.35
C GLU A 186 6.35 7.91 -24.34
N LYS A 187 6.96 6.82 -23.88
CA LYS A 187 7.72 5.89 -24.73
C LYS A 187 6.82 5.00 -25.59
N ILE A 188 5.64 4.59 -25.07
CA ILE A 188 4.68 3.74 -25.80
C ILE A 188 4.02 4.50 -26.94
N PHE A 189 3.56 5.74 -26.70
CA PHE A 189 2.87 6.55 -27.71
C PHE A 189 3.81 7.07 -28.82
N LYS A 190 5.12 7.16 -28.56
CA LYS A 190 6.10 7.63 -29.56
C LYS A 190 6.56 6.59 -30.58
N GLY A 191 6.17 5.31 -30.48
CA GLY A 191 6.80 4.37 -31.41
C GLY A 191 6.29 2.94 -31.56
N GLN A 192 5.16 2.54 -31.04
CA GLN A 192 4.67 1.16 -31.24
C GLN A 192 3.28 1.10 -31.87
N LYS A 193 3.18 0.38 -33.00
CA LYS A 193 1.92 -0.13 -33.53
C LYS A 193 1.24 -0.95 -32.43
N VAL A 194 0.01 -0.60 -32.09
CA VAL A 194 -0.86 -1.42 -31.25
C VAL A 194 -0.95 -2.79 -31.91
N THR A 195 -0.37 -3.80 -31.30
CA THR A 195 -0.51 -5.17 -31.78
C THR A 195 -1.97 -5.59 -31.63
N ASN A 196 -2.47 -6.46 -32.51
CA ASN A 196 -3.86 -6.95 -32.54
C ASN A 196 -4.33 -7.69 -31.28
N GLU A 197 -3.54 -7.71 -30.22
CA GLU A 197 -3.80 -8.42 -28.95
C GLU A 197 -4.13 -7.48 -27.76
N TYR A 198 -4.33 -6.18 -28.00
CA TYR A 198 -4.65 -5.26 -26.90
C TYR A 198 -6.07 -5.49 -26.39
N ILE A 199 -6.19 -5.89 -25.15
CA ILE A 199 -7.47 -6.00 -24.44
C ILE A 199 -7.84 -4.63 -23.85
N SER A 200 -8.95 -4.04 -24.31
CA SER A 200 -9.46 -2.76 -23.81
C SER A 200 -10.24 -2.90 -22.50
N HIS A 201 -10.44 -1.78 -21.79
CA HIS A 201 -11.33 -1.73 -20.61
C HIS A 201 -12.77 -2.16 -20.95
N ARG A 202 -13.26 -1.90 -22.17
CA ARG A 202 -14.55 -2.40 -22.65
C ARG A 202 -14.61 -3.92 -22.58
N VAL A 203 -13.61 -4.61 -23.07
CA VAL A 203 -13.56 -6.07 -23.06
C VAL A 203 -13.49 -6.61 -21.62
N LEU A 204 -12.74 -5.97 -20.73
CA LEU A 204 -12.69 -6.33 -19.31
C LEU A 204 -14.05 -6.16 -18.64
N LEU A 205 -14.72 -5.04 -18.88
CA LEU A 205 -16.04 -4.76 -18.33
C LEU A 205 -17.09 -5.76 -18.81
N GLU A 206 -17.15 -6.04 -20.12
CA GLU A 206 -18.08 -7.03 -20.67
C GLU A 206 -17.82 -8.43 -20.10
N THR A 207 -16.56 -8.76 -19.90
CA THR A 207 -16.20 -10.05 -19.25
C THR A 207 -16.60 -10.06 -17.79
N LEU A 208 -16.41 -8.94 -17.08
CA LEU A 208 -16.87 -8.83 -15.69
C LEU A 208 -18.40 -8.94 -15.57
N LYS A 209 -19.16 -8.41 -16.55
CA LYS A 209 -20.63 -8.51 -16.58
C LYS A 209 -21.07 -9.95 -16.85
N ASN A 210 -20.62 -10.53 -17.93
CA ASN A 210 -21.24 -11.68 -18.59
C ASN A 210 -20.37 -12.93 -18.64
N GLY A 211 -19.07 -12.81 -18.35
CA GLY A 211 -18.11 -13.92 -18.41
C GLY A 211 -17.87 -14.59 -17.06
N THR A 212 -16.80 -15.38 -17.02
CA THR A 212 -16.33 -16.10 -15.83
C THR A 212 -15.11 -15.40 -15.21
N HIS A 213 -14.82 -15.71 -13.94
CA HIS A 213 -13.63 -15.19 -13.27
C HIS A 213 -12.33 -15.61 -13.97
N GLN A 214 -12.28 -16.81 -14.56
CA GLN A 214 -11.11 -17.29 -15.30
C GLN A 214 -10.90 -16.46 -16.59
N GLU A 215 -11.94 -16.25 -17.38
CA GLU A 215 -11.88 -15.41 -18.58
C GLU A 215 -11.44 -13.98 -18.25
N PHE A 216 -11.93 -13.42 -17.13
CA PHE A 216 -11.53 -12.09 -16.70
C PHE A 216 -10.04 -12.05 -16.33
N ARG A 217 -9.54 -13.05 -15.61
CA ARG A 217 -8.12 -13.17 -15.24
C ARG A 217 -7.23 -13.22 -16.49
N ASP A 218 -7.58 -14.05 -17.46
CA ASP A 218 -6.81 -14.21 -18.69
C ASP A 218 -6.80 -12.92 -19.52
N LYS A 219 -7.93 -12.22 -19.58
CA LYS A 219 -8.03 -10.93 -20.26
C LYS A 219 -7.32 -9.81 -19.50
N MET A 220 -7.37 -9.81 -18.18
CA MET A 220 -6.61 -8.86 -17.36
C MET A 220 -5.11 -9.07 -17.53
N PHE A 221 -4.65 -10.31 -17.53
CA PHE A 221 -3.26 -10.61 -17.85
C PHE A 221 -2.85 -10.06 -19.23
N SER A 222 -3.67 -10.31 -20.26
CA SER A 222 -3.40 -9.82 -21.61
C SER A 222 -3.45 -8.28 -21.70
N HIS A 223 -4.34 -7.65 -20.94
CA HIS A 223 -4.44 -6.19 -20.82
C HIS A 223 -3.16 -5.61 -20.19
N LEU A 224 -2.67 -6.21 -19.12
CA LEU A 224 -1.48 -5.77 -18.38
C LEU A 224 -0.16 -6.26 -18.99
N LYS A 225 -0.20 -7.21 -19.94
CA LYS A 225 0.99 -7.86 -20.54
C LYS A 225 2.02 -6.86 -21.07
N SER A 226 1.55 -5.76 -21.65
CA SER A 226 2.43 -4.70 -22.17
C SER A 226 3.26 -4.03 -21.09
N TYR A 227 2.81 -4.05 -19.85
CA TYR A 227 3.51 -3.50 -18.70
C TYR A 227 4.56 -4.48 -18.17
N PHE A 228 4.28 -5.79 -18.13
CA PHE A 228 5.24 -6.82 -17.71
C PHE A 228 6.47 -6.91 -18.60
N HIS A 229 6.34 -6.63 -19.91
CA HIS A 229 7.47 -6.68 -20.83
C HIS A 229 8.31 -5.40 -20.91
N LYS A 230 7.90 -4.34 -20.20
CA LYS A 230 8.57 -3.02 -20.24
C LYS A 230 9.30 -2.68 -18.93
N ILE A 231 9.09 -3.49 -17.96
CA ILE A 231 9.77 -3.49 -16.68
C ILE A 231 11.02 -4.37 -16.80
#